data_42fb1b3720d98408544588d457b763ed
#
_entry.id   42fb1b3720d98408544588d457b763ed
#
_cell.length_a   1.000
_cell.length_b   1.000
_cell.length_c   1.000
_cell.angle_alpha   90.00
_cell.angle_beta   90.00
_cell.angle_gamma   90.00
#
_symmetry.space_group_name_H-M   'P 1'
#
loop_
_entity.id
_entity.type
_entity.pdbx_description
1 polymer ?
#
loop_
_entity_poly.entity_id
_entity_poly.type
_entity_poly.pdbx_seq_one_letter_code
_entity_poly.pdbx_strand_id
1 'polypeptide(L)'
;MTPLIVVGAVVLLGLFIAALARGGFISAGEAGERAVSAILREDLDQHRYKVLDNIMLKTNKDITTQIDHIVVSQYGVFVIETKNISGWVFASERGRQWTQTLPAWDGFGSAEKYHFQNPLRQNYLHTMTLAYQLRIPKRHIFSLVAFPSDTEFKKGYPQGVYTYGEIPNAILAHKKPVFDVKTTRSIANAIQAADALITEDERRMHVSNVRLVHGQFD
;
A
#
# COMPACT_ATOMS: atom_id res chain seq x y z
N MET A 1 -14.19 7.73 52.85
CA MET A 1 -13.40 7.22 51.69
C MET A 1 -12.78 8.42 51.02
N THR A 2 -11.49 8.45 50.98
CA THR A 2 -10.62 9.62 50.91
C THR A 2 -10.54 10.26 49.49
N PRO A 3 -10.47 11.61 49.42
CA PRO A 3 -10.36 12.35 48.16
C PRO A 3 -9.12 11.99 47.31
N LEU A 4 -8.14 11.34 47.89
CA LEU A 4 -6.91 10.92 47.22
C LEU A 4 -7.14 9.84 46.13
N ILE A 5 -8.14 8.96 46.28
CA ILE A 5 -8.43 7.88 45.32
C ILE A 5 -9.10 8.46 44.04
N VAL A 6 -9.93 9.47 44.21
CA VAL A 6 -10.62 10.12 43.09
C VAL A 6 -9.64 10.95 42.24
N VAL A 7 -8.69 11.64 42.87
CA VAL A 7 -7.66 12.42 42.19
C VAL A 7 -6.71 11.49 41.40
N GLY A 8 -6.32 10.36 41.98
CA GLY A 8 -5.50 9.37 41.26
C GLY A 8 -6.15 8.79 40.02
N ALA A 9 -7.46 8.47 40.10
CA ALA A 9 -8.20 7.94 38.98
C ALA A 9 -8.39 8.95 37.83
N VAL A 10 -8.60 10.22 38.17
CA VAL A 10 -8.72 11.31 37.17
C VAL A 10 -7.38 11.59 36.49
N VAL A 11 -6.27 11.55 37.24
CA VAL A 11 -4.91 11.72 36.66
C VAL A 11 -4.56 10.56 35.74
N LEU A 12 -4.85 9.31 36.14
CA LEU A 12 -4.60 8.13 35.31
C LEU A 12 -5.46 8.12 34.05
N LEU A 13 -6.74 8.54 34.16
CA LEU A 13 -7.62 8.67 33.00
C LEU A 13 -7.13 9.79 32.07
N GLY A 14 -6.68 10.92 32.60
CA GLY A 14 -6.10 12.03 31.83
C GLY A 14 -4.80 11.62 31.11
N LEU A 15 -3.93 10.82 31.75
CA LEU A 15 -2.72 10.29 31.15
C LEU A 15 -3.05 9.25 30.06
N PHE A 16 -4.08 8.42 30.29
CA PHE A 16 -4.54 7.44 29.28
C PHE A 16 -5.15 8.14 28.07
N ILE A 17 -5.97 9.16 28.25
CA ILE A 17 -6.53 9.99 27.17
C ILE A 17 -5.41 10.76 26.43
N ALA A 18 -4.41 11.29 27.16
CA ALA A 18 -3.26 11.96 26.55
C ALA A 18 -2.34 10.99 25.80
N ALA A 19 -2.24 9.72 26.22
CA ALA A 19 -1.53 8.67 25.50
C ALA A 19 -2.29 8.24 24.23
N LEU A 20 -3.62 8.14 24.29
CA LEU A 20 -4.48 7.92 23.12
C LEU A 20 -4.43 9.10 22.12
N ALA A 21 -4.34 10.35 22.63
CA ALA A 21 -4.21 11.54 21.77
C ALA A 21 -2.82 11.71 21.15
N ARG A 22 -1.77 11.08 21.73
CA ARG A 22 -0.40 11.05 21.19
C ARG A 22 -0.13 9.84 20.30
N GLY A 23 -0.89 8.77 20.45
CA GLY A 23 -0.96 7.68 19.48
C GLY A 23 -1.83 8.16 18.32
N GLY A 24 -1.22 8.80 17.32
CA GLY A 24 -1.95 9.24 16.12
C GLY A 24 -2.81 8.08 15.61
N PHE A 25 -4.09 8.33 15.36
CA PHE A 25 -4.98 7.34 14.74
C PHE A 25 -4.35 6.90 13.42
N ILE A 26 -3.93 5.63 13.36
CA ILE A 26 -3.44 5.02 12.13
C ILE A 26 -4.62 4.99 11.17
N SER A 27 -4.47 5.56 9.99
CA SER A 27 -5.52 5.48 8.98
C SER A 27 -5.74 4.03 8.53
N ALA A 28 -6.94 3.73 8.03
CA ALA A 28 -7.24 2.40 7.52
C ALA A 28 -6.23 2.00 6.41
N GLY A 29 -5.83 2.92 5.56
CA GLY A 29 -4.79 2.70 4.54
C GLY A 29 -3.47 2.26 5.16
N GLU A 30 -2.93 3.04 6.09
CA GLU A 30 -1.68 2.72 6.79
C GLU A 30 -1.73 1.38 7.54
N ALA A 31 -2.90 1.00 8.09
CA ALA A 31 -3.07 -0.30 8.75
C ALA A 31 -2.91 -1.45 7.74
N GLY A 32 -3.49 -1.32 6.54
CA GLY A 32 -3.34 -2.30 5.46
C GLY A 32 -1.88 -2.41 4.97
N GLU A 33 -1.22 -1.27 4.73
CA GLU A 33 0.18 -1.24 4.33
C GLU A 33 1.08 -1.92 5.37
N ARG A 34 0.88 -1.63 6.66
CA ARG A 34 1.64 -2.29 7.75
C ARG A 34 1.42 -3.79 7.79
N ALA A 35 0.18 -4.25 7.57
CA ALA A 35 -0.14 -5.68 7.53
C ALA A 35 0.59 -6.37 6.37
N VAL A 36 0.55 -5.80 5.16
CA VAL A 36 1.26 -6.34 4.00
C VAL A 36 2.78 -6.33 4.21
N SER A 37 3.35 -5.23 4.74
CA SER A 37 4.78 -5.16 5.07
C SER A 37 5.21 -6.24 6.04
N ALA A 38 4.40 -6.51 7.09
CA ALA A 38 4.69 -7.56 8.06
C ALA A 38 4.69 -8.95 7.41
N ILE A 39 3.67 -9.27 6.60
CA ILE A 39 3.57 -10.54 5.86
C ILE A 39 4.77 -10.73 4.92
N LEU A 40 5.14 -9.69 4.16
CA LEU A 40 6.29 -9.76 3.25
C LEU A 40 7.61 -10.03 3.98
N ARG A 41 7.78 -9.47 5.19
CA ARG A 41 9.00 -9.67 5.98
C ARG A 41 9.03 -11.01 6.70
N GLU A 42 7.89 -11.55 7.07
CA GLU A 42 7.75 -12.85 7.72
C GLU A 42 7.92 -14.00 6.71
N ASP A 43 7.25 -13.93 5.56
CA ASP A 43 7.14 -15.04 4.62
C ASP A 43 8.25 -15.07 3.55
N LEU A 44 8.98 -13.95 3.34
CA LEU A 44 10.07 -13.89 2.38
C LEU A 44 11.44 -13.91 3.08
N ASP A 45 12.36 -14.72 2.57
CA ASP A 45 13.76 -14.71 3.00
C ASP A 45 14.41 -13.35 2.75
N GLN A 46 14.65 -12.57 3.80
CA GLN A 46 15.17 -11.21 3.74
C GLN A 46 16.61 -11.10 3.22
N HIS A 47 17.35 -12.23 3.11
CA HIS A 47 18.64 -12.29 2.43
C HIS A 47 18.50 -12.30 0.91
N ARG A 48 17.39 -12.82 0.39
CA ARG A 48 17.11 -12.98 -1.04
C ARG A 48 16.13 -11.96 -1.58
N TYR A 49 15.22 -11.46 -0.75
CA TYR A 49 14.15 -10.52 -1.09
C TYR A 49 14.27 -9.27 -0.24
N LYS A 50 14.62 -8.15 -0.86
CA LYS A 50 14.71 -6.87 -0.17
C LYS A 50 13.37 -6.14 -0.22
N VAL A 51 12.70 -6.03 0.92
CA VAL A 51 11.44 -5.29 1.06
C VAL A 51 11.74 -3.82 1.33
N LEU A 52 11.16 -2.94 0.53
CA LEU A 52 11.21 -1.49 0.65
C LEU A 52 9.78 -0.96 0.73
N ASP A 53 9.48 -0.20 1.76
CA ASP A 53 8.13 0.31 2.03
C ASP A 53 8.09 1.82 1.84
N ASN A 54 6.92 2.34 1.46
CA ASN A 54 6.62 3.77 1.39
C ASN A 54 7.63 4.56 0.57
N ILE A 55 7.93 4.08 -0.64
CA ILE A 55 8.92 4.67 -1.54
C ILE A 55 8.29 5.76 -2.39
N MET A 56 8.83 6.97 -2.31
CA MET A 56 8.40 8.08 -3.14
C MET A 56 9.39 8.35 -4.27
N LEU A 57 8.87 8.48 -5.48
CA LEU A 57 9.67 8.68 -6.68
C LEU A 57 9.10 9.83 -7.52
N LYS A 58 9.94 10.46 -8.34
CA LYS A 58 9.50 11.39 -9.37
C LYS A 58 9.16 10.64 -10.65
N THR A 59 8.03 10.98 -11.25
CA THR A 59 7.67 10.50 -12.58
C THR A 59 8.48 11.24 -13.65
N ASN A 60 8.34 10.80 -14.90
CA ASN A 60 8.95 11.52 -16.04
C ASN A 60 8.36 12.93 -16.30
N LYS A 61 7.29 13.31 -15.57
CA LYS A 61 6.67 14.64 -15.58
C LYS A 61 7.03 15.47 -14.35
N ASP A 62 8.03 15.06 -13.59
CA ASP A 62 8.47 15.69 -12.33
C ASP A 62 7.39 15.77 -11.23
N ILE A 63 6.39 14.90 -11.32
CA ILE A 63 5.34 14.74 -10.31
C ILE A 63 5.72 13.57 -9.41
N THR A 64 5.55 13.71 -8.10
CA THR A 64 5.80 12.63 -7.14
C THR A 64 4.73 11.55 -7.20
N THR A 65 5.15 10.30 -7.02
CA THR A 65 4.27 9.15 -6.82
C THR A 65 4.80 8.33 -5.65
N GLN A 66 3.91 7.83 -4.81
CA GLN A 66 4.22 6.96 -3.67
C GLN A 66 3.89 5.53 -4.05
N ILE A 67 4.79 4.61 -3.73
CA ILE A 67 4.64 3.17 -3.94
C ILE A 67 4.63 2.53 -2.56
N ASP A 68 3.56 1.78 -2.25
CA ASP A 68 3.38 1.21 -0.92
C ASP A 68 4.50 0.23 -0.57
N HIS A 69 4.74 -0.76 -1.45
CA HIS A 69 5.83 -1.73 -1.25
C HIS A 69 6.53 -2.08 -2.56
N ILE A 70 7.84 -2.25 -2.47
CA ILE A 70 8.68 -2.80 -3.54
C ILE A 70 9.47 -3.96 -2.96
N VAL A 71 9.41 -5.12 -3.61
CA VAL A 71 10.28 -6.26 -3.28
C VAL A 71 11.28 -6.44 -4.41
N VAL A 72 12.57 -6.35 -4.09
CA VAL A 72 13.67 -6.52 -5.05
C VAL A 72 14.36 -7.87 -4.80
N SER A 73 14.49 -8.67 -5.83
CA SER A 73 15.16 -9.97 -5.78
C SER A 73 15.87 -10.31 -7.08
N GLN A 74 16.61 -11.42 -7.11
CA GLN A 74 17.17 -11.95 -8.35
C GLN A 74 16.09 -12.35 -9.37
N TYR A 75 14.86 -12.58 -8.93
CA TYR A 75 13.75 -13.03 -9.78
C TYR A 75 12.96 -11.87 -10.40
N GLY A 76 13.23 -10.63 -9.98
CA GLY A 76 12.59 -9.42 -10.48
C GLY A 76 12.37 -8.36 -9.43
N VAL A 77 11.70 -7.29 -9.84
CA VAL A 77 11.19 -6.22 -8.98
C VAL A 77 9.68 -6.34 -8.92
N PHE A 78 9.13 -6.49 -7.74
CA PHE A 78 7.69 -6.61 -7.50
C PHE A 78 7.18 -5.32 -6.88
N VAL A 79 6.21 -4.70 -7.53
CA VAL A 79 5.57 -3.46 -7.08
C VAL A 79 4.19 -3.82 -6.56
N ILE A 80 3.94 -3.54 -5.29
CA ILE A 80 2.71 -3.91 -4.61
C ILE A 80 1.95 -2.64 -4.21
N GLU A 81 0.73 -2.53 -4.68
CA GLU A 81 -0.26 -1.54 -4.26
C GLU A 81 -1.21 -2.19 -3.26
N THR A 82 -1.40 -1.57 -2.11
CA THR A 82 -2.25 -2.08 -1.03
C THR A 82 -3.56 -1.32 -0.99
N LYS A 83 -4.66 -2.04 -0.89
CA LYS A 83 -6.00 -1.49 -0.64
C LYS A 83 -6.59 -2.16 0.59
N ASN A 84 -6.86 -1.39 1.64
CA ASN A 84 -7.55 -1.86 2.83
C ASN A 84 -9.06 -1.59 2.70
N ILE A 85 -9.71 -2.32 1.79
CA ILE A 85 -11.11 -2.17 1.43
C ILE A 85 -11.80 -3.52 1.64
N SER A 86 -12.74 -3.59 2.57
CA SER A 86 -13.58 -4.76 2.83
C SER A 86 -14.92 -4.69 2.10
N GLY A 87 -15.69 -5.78 2.15
CA GLY A 87 -17.02 -5.88 1.55
C GLY A 87 -17.00 -6.15 0.05
N TRP A 88 -18.03 -5.72 -0.65
CA TRP A 88 -18.23 -6.04 -2.05
C TRP A 88 -17.50 -5.07 -2.98
N VAL A 89 -16.66 -5.60 -3.85
CA VAL A 89 -15.94 -4.81 -4.85
C VAL A 89 -16.39 -5.20 -6.26
N PHE A 90 -16.78 -4.18 -7.03
CA PHE A 90 -17.08 -4.30 -8.46
C PHE A 90 -15.89 -3.75 -9.24
N ALA A 91 -15.02 -4.64 -9.65
CA ALA A 91 -13.81 -4.34 -10.39
C ALA A 91 -14.07 -4.30 -11.89
N SER A 92 -13.34 -3.42 -12.58
CA SER A 92 -13.28 -3.36 -14.04
C SER A 92 -11.84 -3.12 -14.47
N GLU A 93 -11.22 -4.05 -15.19
CA GLU A 93 -9.83 -3.93 -15.62
C GLU A 93 -9.55 -2.64 -16.43
N ARG A 94 -10.49 -2.23 -17.27
CA ARG A 94 -10.38 -1.05 -18.16
C ARG A 94 -10.91 0.23 -17.53
N GLY A 95 -11.74 0.13 -16.50
CA GLY A 95 -12.34 1.29 -15.82
C GLY A 95 -11.29 2.16 -15.14
N ARG A 96 -11.57 3.45 -15.02
CA ARG A 96 -10.71 4.37 -14.24
C ARG A 96 -10.91 4.19 -12.76
N GLN A 97 -12.11 3.79 -12.36
CA GLN A 97 -12.52 3.60 -10.96
C GLN A 97 -13.15 2.23 -10.79
N TRP A 98 -13.05 1.73 -9.57
CA TRP A 98 -13.78 0.59 -9.04
C TRP A 98 -14.80 1.06 -8.03
N THR A 99 -15.77 0.21 -7.71
CA THR A 99 -16.82 0.53 -6.76
C THR A 99 -16.77 -0.44 -5.59
N GLN A 100 -16.67 0.07 -4.38
CA GLN A 100 -16.96 -0.66 -3.15
C GLN A 100 -18.43 -0.50 -2.83
N THR A 101 -19.08 -1.55 -2.35
CA THR A 101 -20.43 -1.50 -1.82
C THR A 101 -20.43 -2.13 -0.44
N LEU A 102 -20.86 -1.37 0.55
CA LEU A 102 -21.07 -1.85 1.90
C LEU A 102 -22.56 -2.13 2.07
N PRO A 103 -22.95 -3.35 2.51
CA PRO A 103 -24.35 -3.62 2.85
C PRO A 103 -24.77 -2.70 4.01
N ALA A 104 -26.03 -2.28 4.01
CA ALA A 104 -26.58 -1.53 5.14
C ALA A 104 -26.42 -2.36 6.42
N TRP A 105 -25.82 -1.75 7.45
CA TRP A 105 -25.47 -2.46 8.69
C TRP A 105 -26.70 -2.95 9.47
N ASP A 106 -27.86 -2.34 9.26
CA ASP A 106 -29.14 -2.66 9.88
C ASP A 106 -30.03 -3.58 9.02
N GLY A 107 -29.58 -3.90 7.80
CA GLY A 107 -30.32 -4.75 6.85
C GLY A 107 -31.54 -4.07 6.18
N PHE A 108 -31.89 -2.84 6.55
CA PHE A 108 -33.08 -2.10 6.07
C PHE A 108 -32.74 -0.86 5.22
N GLY A 109 -31.49 -0.38 5.29
CA GLY A 109 -31.02 0.78 4.53
C GLY A 109 -30.61 0.44 3.10
N SER A 110 -30.32 1.45 2.30
CA SER A 110 -29.67 1.28 0.99
C SER A 110 -28.18 1.00 1.19
N ALA A 111 -27.62 0.11 0.38
CA ALA A 111 -26.18 -0.17 0.38
C ALA A 111 -25.41 1.09 -0.02
N GLU A 112 -24.41 1.44 0.78
CA GLU A 112 -23.52 2.58 0.48
C GLU A 112 -22.51 2.20 -0.59
N LYS A 113 -22.29 3.10 -1.54
CA LYS A 113 -21.36 2.90 -2.65
C LYS A 113 -20.26 3.96 -2.61
N TYR A 114 -19.03 3.50 -2.63
CA TYR A 114 -17.85 4.34 -2.68
C TYR A 114 -17.07 4.04 -3.96
N HIS A 115 -16.60 5.10 -4.62
CA HIS A 115 -15.75 4.97 -5.81
C HIS A 115 -14.30 5.20 -5.42
N PHE A 116 -13.41 4.38 -5.92
CA PHE A 116 -11.98 4.55 -5.71
C PHE A 116 -11.21 4.29 -7.01
N GLN A 117 -10.01 4.87 -7.09
CA GLN A 117 -9.15 4.71 -8.25
C GLN A 117 -8.86 3.23 -8.51
N ASN A 118 -8.90 2.80 -9.78
CA ASN A 118 -8.53 1.46 -10.17
C ASN A 118 -7.05 1.18 -9.80
N PRO A 119 -6.78 0.28 -8.82
CA PRO A 119 -5.44 0.05 -8.32
C PRO A 119 -4.52 -0.63 -9.33
N LEU A 120 -5.05 -1.39 -10.29
CA LEU A 120 -4.26 -1.95 -11.38
C LEU A 120 -3.67 -0.84 -12.26
N ARG A 121 -4.44 0.22 -12.52
CA ARG A 121 -3.96 1.38 -13.29
C ARG A 121 -2.97 2.23 -12.48
N GLN A 122 -3.23 2.39 -11.19
CA GLN A 122 -2.33 3.09 -10.28
C GLN A 122 -0.98 2.37 -10.25
N ASN A 123 -0.98 1.08 -9.97
CA ASN A 123 0.24 0.29 -9.86
C ASN A 123 0.96 0.11 -11.22
N TYR A 124 0.24 0.14 -12.34
CA TYR A 124 0.87 0.22 -13.66
C TYR A 124 1.72 1.48 -13.82
N LEU A 125 1.25 2.65 -13.35
CA LEU A 125 2.03 3.89 -13.39
C LEU A 125 3.27 3.80 -12.51
N HIS A 126 3.17 3.16 -11.33
CA HIS A 126 4.32 2.89 -10.46
C HIS A 126 5.37 2.03 -11.15
N THR A 127 4.95 0.93 -11.80
CA THR A 127 5.87 0.06 -12.55
C THR A 127 6.55 0.79 -13.71
N MET A 128 5.84 1.69 -14.40
CA MET A 128 6.40 2.49 -15.49
C MET A 128 7.42 3.52 -14.97
N THR A 129 7.12 4.16 -13.83
CA THR A 129 8.05 5.10 -13.19
C THR A 129 9.35 4.41 -12.79
N LEU A 130 9.26 3.23 -12.16
CA LEU A 130 10.44 2.43 -11.82
C LEU A 130 11.24 1.99 -13.05
N ALA A 131 10.57 1.48 -14.08
CA ALA A 131 11.22 1.07 -15.33
C ALA A 131 12.01 2.23 -15.96
N TYR A 132 11.43 3.42 -15.95
CA TYR A 132 12.06 4.64 -16.48
C TYR A 132 13.27 5.05 -15.65
N GLN A 133 13.11 5.19 -14.33
CA GLN A 133 14.17 5.69 -13.45
C GLN A 133 15.36 4.73 -13.34
N LEU A 134 15.08 3.43 -13.23
CA LEU A 134 16.11 2.42 -13.03
C LEU A 134 16.67 1.86 -14.35
N ARG A 135 16.10 2.25 -15.48
CA ARG A 135 16.43 1.70 -16.83
C ARG A 135 16.35 0.17 -16.87
N ILE A 136 15.42 -0.40 -16.11
CA ILE A 136 15.15 -1.84 -16.06
C ILE A 136 14.08 -2.18 -17.11
N PRO A 137 14.26 -3.24 -17.90
CA PRO A 137 13.21 -3.71 -18.79
C PRO A 137 11.93 -4.02 -18.05
N LYS A 138 10.80 -3.46 -18.52
CA LYS A 138 9.48 -3.63 -17.87
C LYS A 138 9.10 -5.09 -17.62
N ARG A 139 9.53 -6.02 -18.48
CA ARG A 139 9.29 -7.47 -18.32
C ARG A 139 9.86 -8.06 -17.03
N HIS A 140 10.74 -7.34 -16.34
CA HIS A 140 11.34 -7.75 -15.06
C HIS A 140 10.72 -7.01 -13.86
N ILE A 141 9.67 -6.22 -14.10
CA ILE A 141 8.92 -5.51 -13.04
C ILE A 141 7.49 -6.04 -13.06
N PHE A 142 7.07 -6.59 -11.93
CA PHE A 142 5.77 -7.25 -11.76
C PHE A 142 4.85 -6.38 -10.90
N SER A 143 3.61 -6.24 -11.34
CA SER A 143 2.58 -5.46 -10.66
C SER A 143 1.66 -6.39 -9.90
N LEU A 144 1.54 -6.20 -8.59
CA LEU A 144 0.67 -6.95 -7.69
C LEU A 144 -0.22 -5.95 -6.94
N VAL A 145 -1.48 -6.29 -6.75
CA VAL A 145 -2.41 -5.50 -5.95
C VAL A 145 -2.93 -6.37 -4.82
N ALA A 146 -2.82 -5.86 -3.59
CA ALA A 146 -3.14 -6.58 -2.37
C ALA A 146 -4.43 -6.06 -1.74
N PHE A 147 -5.36 -6.97 -1.43
CA PHE A 147 -6.59 -6.69 -0.71
C PHE A 147 -6.69 -7.57 0.56
N PRO A 148 -7.44 -7.15 1.59
CA PRO A 148 -7.73 -8.02 2.72
C PRO A 148 -8.59 -9.22 2.29
N SER A 149 -8.53 -10.30 3.06
CA SER A 149 -9.23 -11.55 2.73
C SER A 149 -10.76 -11.48 2.82
N ASP A 150 -11.29 -10.46 3.49
CA ASP A 150 -12.72 -10.18 3.61
C ASP A 150 -13.28 -9.30 2.48
N THR A 151 -12.46 -9.00 1.47
CA THR A 151 -12.90 -8.36 0.24
C THR A 151 -13.54 -9.38 -0.70
N GLU A 152 -14.77 -9.14 -1.10
CA GLU A 152 -15.50 -10.00 -2.03
C GLU A 152 -15.59 -9.37 -3.42
N PHE A 153 -14.88 -9.91 -4.41
CA PHE A 153 -14.97 -9.47 -5.80
C PHE A 153 -16.17 -10.11 -6.50
N LYS A 154 -17.21 -9.33 -6.75
CA LYS A 154 -18.50 -9.83 -7.30
C LYS A 154 -18.43 -10.38 -8.73
N LYS A 155 -17.34 -10.09 -9.45
CA LYS A 155 -17.09 -10.62 -10.81
C LYS A 155 -15.83 -11.49 -10.87
N GLY A 156 -15.39 -12.03 -9.71
CA GLY A 156 -14.12 -12.73 -9.56
C GLY A 156 -12.94 -11.78 -9.44
N TYR A 157 -11.80 -12.33 -9.00
CA TYR A 157 -10.54 -11.59 -8.85
C TYR A 157 -9.98 -11.22 -10.23
N PRO A 158 -9.70 -9.94 -10.48
CA PRO A 158 -8.96 -9.54 -11.69
C PRO A 158 -7.54 -10.11 -11.68
N GLN A 159 -6.95 -10.28 -12.85
CA GLN A 159 -5.56 -10.72 -12.95
C GLN A 159 -4.62 -9.72 -12.25
N GLY A 160 -3.70 -10.22 -11.42
CA GLY A 160 -2.75 -9.41 -10.66
C GLY A 160 -3.30 -8.87 -9.34
N VAL A 161 -4.52 -9.26 -8.95
CA VAL A 161 -5.12 -8.96 -7.65
C VAL A 161 -5.09 -10.20 -6.78
N TYR A 162 -4.68 -10.04 -5.53
CA TYR A 162 -4.45 -11.09 -4.56
C TYR A 162 -4.95 -10.68 -3.18
N THR A 163 -5.20 -11.62 -2.31
CA THR A 163 -5.31 -11.33 -0.87
C THR A 163 -3.93 -11.04 -0.28
N TYR A 164 -3.87 -10.37 0.87
CA TYR A 164 -2.60 -10.07 1.57
C TYR A 164 -1.72 -11.32 1.74
N GLY A 165 -2.32 -12.43 2.19
CA GLY A 165 -1.61 -13.68 2.42
C GLY A 165 -1.13 -14.41 1.15
N GLU A 166 -1.68 -14.08 -0.02
CA GLU A 166 -1.29 -14.68 -1.29
C GLU A 166 -0.10 -13.96 -1.94
N ILE A 167 0.20 -12.71 -1.56
CA ILE A 167 1.27 -11.92 -2.16
C ILE A 167 2.64 -12.61 -2.10
N PRO A 168 3.09 -13.17 -0.96
CA PRO A 168 4.37 -13.89 -0.92
C PRO A 168 4.41 -15.06 -1.91
N ASN A 169 3.34 -15.83 -2.01
CA ASN A 169 3.27 -16.96 -2.93
C ASN A 169 3.32 -16.50 -4.40
N ALA A 170 2.65 -15.38 -4.74
CA ALA A 170 2.72 -14.79 -6.07
C ALA A 170 4.16 -14.36 -6.42
N ILE A 171 4.90 -13.78 -5.48
CA ILE A 171 6.32 -13.43 -5.63
C ILE A 171 7.18 -14.69 -5.78
N LEU A 172 6.99 -15.66 -4.90
CA LEU A 172 7.76 -16.92 -4.86
C LEU A 172 7.49 -17.82 -6.08
N ALA A 173 6.40 -17.61 -6.82
CA ALA A 173 6.14 -18.31 -8.07
C ALA A 173 7.18 -17.99 -9.16
N HIS A 174 7.86 -16.86 -9.07
CA HIS A 174 8.94 -16.48 -9.98
C HIS A 174 10.23 -17.21 -9.61
N LYS A 175 10.59 -18.26 -10.38
CA LYS A 175 11.74 -19.14 -10.10
C LYS A 175 12.97 -18.86 -10.95
N LYS A 176 12.81 -18.17 -12.10
CA LYS A 176 13.90 -17.92 -13.04
C LYS A 176 14.63 -16.62 -12.67
N PRO A 177 15.91 -16.66 -12.31
CA PRO A 177 16.69 -15.46 -12.09
C PRO A 177 16.78 -14.59 -13.34
N VAL A 178 16.59 -13.29 -13.19
CA VAL A 178 16.71 -12.26 -14.23
C VAL A 178 17.79 -11.24 -13.91
N PHE A 179 18.25 -11.23 -12.66
CA PHE A 179 19.36 -10.41 -12.17
C PHE A 179 20.35 -11.25 -11.39
N ASP A 180 21.61 -10.86 -11.39
CA ASP A 180 22.61 -11.38 -10.45
C ASP A 180 22.50 -10.66 -9.08
N VAL A 181 23.24 -11.15 -8.09
CA VAL A 181 23.23 -10.62 -6.71
C VAL A 181 23.70 -9.16 -6.68
N LYS A 182 24.72 -8.79 -7.48
CA LYS A 182 25.26 -7.43 -7.52
C LYS A 182 24.25 -6.48 -8.12
N THR A 183 23.62 -6.83 -9.23
CA THR A 183 22.56 -6.05 -9.89
C THR A 183 21.35 -5.89 -8.97
N THR A 184 20.92 -6.96 -8.29
CA THR A 184 19.82 -6.92 -7.31
C THR A 184 20.08 -5.87 -6.21
N ARG A 185 21.28 -5.91 -5.63
CA ARG A 185 21.69 -4.93 -4.60
C ARG A 185 21.75 -3.52 -5.15
N SER A 186 22.29 -3.35 -6.36
CA SER A 186 22.35 -2.02 -7.01
C SER A 186 20.98 -1.45 -7.28
N ILE A 187 20.00 -2.26 -7.68
CA ILE A 187 18.60 -1.85 -7.88
C ILE A 187 18.00 -1.36 -6.57
N ALA A 188 18.11 -2.13 -5.50
CA ALA A 188 17.56 -1.74 -4.19
C ALA A 188 18.17 -0.42 -3.69
N ASN A 189 19.49 -0.27 -3.80
CA ASN A 189 20.18 0.95 -3.41
C ASN A 189 19.77 2.15 -4.27
N ALA A 190 19.60 1.97 -5.57
CA ALA A 190 19.17 3.03 -6.48
C ALA A 190 17.74 3.53 -6.15
N ILE A 191 16.81 2.61 -5.78
CA ILE A 191 15.48 2.97 -5.33
C ILE A 191 15.56 3.81 -4.06
N GLN A 192 16.32 3.38 -3.05
CA GLN A 192 16.47 4.10 -1.79
C GLN A 192 17.14 5.47 -2.00
N ALA A 193 18.14 5.55 -2.88
CA ALA A 193 18.78 6.81 -3.21
C ALA A 193 17.82 7.78 -3.91
N ALA A 194 16.98 7.28 -4.82
CA ALA A 194 15.96 8.11 -5.49
C ALA A 194 14.90 8.62 -4.51
N ASP A 195 14.45 7.79 -3.57
CA ASP A 195 13.52 8.19 -2.51
C ASP A 195 14.14 9.25 -1.58
N ALA A 196 15.42 9.11 -1.24
CA ALA A 196 16.13 10.06 -0.38
C ALA A 196 16.32 11.46 -1.02
N LEU A 197 16.18 11.59 -2.35
CA LEU A 197 16.21 12.87 -3.05
C LEU A 197 14.89 13.64 -2.96
N ILE A 198 13.80 13.00 -2.54
CA ILE A 198 12.50 13.66 -2.36
C ILE A 198 12.51 14.47 -1.07
N THR A 199 12.30 15.77 -1.21
CA THR A 199 12.28 16.70 -0.08
C THR A 199 11.04 16.53 0.79
N GLU A 200 11.10 16.98 2.04
CA GLU A 200 9.96 16.99 2.95
C GLU A 200 8.79 17.84 2.43
N ASP A 201 9.07 18.90 1.70
CA ASP A 201 8.04 19.76 1.09
C ASP A 201 7.32 19.02 -0.05
N GLU A 202 8.06 18.27 -0.89
CA GLU A 202 7.48 17.45 -1.95
C GLU A 202 6.63 16.32 -1.37
N ARG A 203 7.06 15.67 -0.26
CA ARG A 203 6.27 14.67 0.46
C ARG A 203 4.97 15.28 0.98
N ARG A 204 5.03 16.44 1.63
CA ARG A 204 3.84 17.16 2.13
C ARG A 204 2.88 17.55 1.01
N MET A 205 3.41 18.08 -0.09
CA MET A 205 2.60 18.44 -1.26
C MET A 205 1.92 17.20 -1.88
N HIS A 206 2.63 16.07 -1.97
CA HIS A 206 2.05 14.82 -2.45
C HIS A 206 0.84 14.40 -1.62
N VAL A 207 1.00 14.32 -0.29
CA VAL A 207 -0.08 13.94 0.64
C VAL A 207 -1.28 14.90 0.54
N SER A 208 -1.01 16.22 0.41
CA SER A 208 -2.06 17.23 0.25
C SER A 208 -2.83 17.03 -1.06
N ASN A 209 -2.14 16.78 -2.17
CA ASN A 209 -2.74 16.56 -3.48
C ASN A 209 -3.57 15.27 -3.52
N VAL A 210 -3.09 14.19 -2.90
CA VAL A 210 -3.83 12.93 -2.79
C VAL A 210 -5.12 13.13 -2.01
N ARG A 211 -5.10 13.87 -0.89
CA ARG A 211 -6.30 14.20 -0.09
C ARG A 211 -7.32 15.02 -0.87
N LEU A 212 -6.87 16.02 -1.64
CA LEU A 212 -7.76 16.85 -2.46
C LEU A 212 -8.44 16.02 -3.57
N VAL A 213 -7.74 15.07 -4.17
CA VAL A 213 -8.30 14.19 -5.21
C VAL A 213 -9.30 13.20 -4.60
N HIS A 214 -9.03 12.65 -3.41
CA HIS A 214 -9.95 11.72 -2.74
C HIS A 214 -11.16 12.45 -2.14
N GLY A 215 -11.00 13.65 -1.57
CA GLY A 215 -12.11 14.45 -1.02
C GLY A 215 -13.03 15.10 -2.06
N GLN A 216 -12.77 14.95 -3.35
CA GLN A 216 -13.69 15.34 -4.42
C GLN A 216 -14.68 14.23 -4.82
N PHE A 217 -14.59 13.06 -4.18
CA PHE A 217 -15.41 11.89 -4.49
C PHE A 217 -16.32 11.45 -3.32
N ASP A 218 -16.34 12.25 -2.22
CA ASP A 218 -17.26 12.10 -1.08
C ASP A 218 -18.57 12.93 -1.30
#